data_7dff6226b734b27e5ad5eaacdac6d2ab
#
_entry.id   7dff6226b734b27e5ad5eaacdac6d2ab
#
_cell.length_a   1.000
_cell.length_b   1.000
_cell.length_c   1.000
_cell.angle_alpha   90.00
_cell.angle_beta   90.00
_cell.angle_gamma   90.00
#
_symmetry.space_group_name_H-M   'P 1'
#
loop_
_entity.id
_entity.type
_entity.pdbx_description
1 polymer ?
#
loop_
_entity_poly.entity_id
_entity_poly.type
_entity_poly.pdbx_seq_one_letter_code
_entity_poly.pdbx_strand_id
1 'polypeptide(L)'
;MMGERMAMQDRLFYEFRLEEHVPAGYLLRIIDRFVDLSELRRHLAGFYSSTGRPSVDPELMIRMLMVGYCYGIRSERRLCEEVHLNLAYRWFCGLGLEGQVPDHSTFSKNRHGRFSESDAFRHLFETVVERCIAEGLVGGEGFAVDASLIEADANRQRSIPGSDWNRQRDPETASRSVREYLATLNDAAWGAASDVTPKFVSPSDPAAQWTGAQRGPAFFAYADNYLVDVQSAIIVDVEASRAIRQAEVGAAKTMIDRTADRFGLCPERLAGDTAYGSAEMLNWLIEERHIAPHIPVIDKSARRDGSFAREDFRYDHGSDTYTCPAGMILATTGTLVNEGTTLLYRGSTLDCGSCQLKARCCPNTPARKIPRSMYEGARDFARSLAGTPAFEQSRRERKRVEMLFAHLKRILRMGRLRLRGPDGARTEFLLAATVQNLRKLAKLVPVPSSQISTAT
;
A
#
# COMPACT_ATOMS: atom_id res chain seq x y z
N MET A 1 -29.10 25.26 38.20
CA MET A 1 -28.86 24.63 39.51
C MET A 1 -27.72 23.65 39.37
N MET A 2 -26.78 23.69 40.29
CA MET A 2 -25.67 22.73 40.36
C MET A 2 -26.28 21.40 40.86
N GLY A 3 -25.97 20.26 40.16
CA GLY A 3 -26.43 18.94 40.57
C GLY A 3 -25.81 18.54 41.91
N GLU A 4 -26.53 17.73 42.69
CA GLU A 4 -26.05 17.19 43.93
C GLU A 4 -24.87 16.22 43.70
N ARG A 5 -23.90 16.25 44.62
CA ARG A 5 -22.75 15.34 44.61
C ARG A 5 -23.21 13.96 45.04
N MET A 6 -23.23 13.00 44.10
CA MET A 6 -23.54 11.61 44.48
C MET A 6 -22.43 11.05 45.34
N ALA A 7 -22.75 10.58 46.56
CA ALA A 7 -21.83 9.80 47.38
C ALA A 7 -21.70 8.40 46.77
N MET A 8 -20.46 7.94 46.61
CA MET A 8 -20.19 6.56 46.23
C MET A 8 -20.57 5.64 47.41
N GLN A 9 -21.59 4.81 47.21
CA GLN A 9 -21.97 3.84 48.23
C GLN A 9 -21.40 2.48 47.86
N ASP A 10 -20.60 1.92 48.76
CA ASP A 10 -20.08 0.57 48.63
C ASP A 10 -21.25 -0.42 48.79
N ARG A 11 -21.46 -1.24 47.75
CA ARG A 11 -22.46 -2.31 47.81
C ARG A 11 -21.79 -3.60 48.26
N LEU A 12 -22.43 -4.31 49.19
CA LEU A 12 -21.96 -5.60 49.71
C LEU A 12 -22.03 -6.73 48.68
N PHE A 13 -22.92 -6.62 47.70
CA PHE A 13 -23.09 -7.58 46.61
C PHE A 13 -23.26 -6.84 45.29
N TYR A 14 -22.46 -7.21 44.27
CA TYR A 14 -22.46 -6.57 42.96
C TYR A 14 -22.61 -7.64 41.89
N GLU A 15 -23.76 -7.71 41.25
CA GLU A 15 -23.91 -8.44 40.00
C GLU A 15 -23.52 -7.50 38.86
N PHE A 16 -22.30 -7.66 38.34
CA PHE A 16 -21.77 -6.82 37.27
C PHE A 16 -21.48 -7.68 36.03
N ARG A 17 -22.09 -7.31 34.89
CA ARG A 17 -21.88 -7.97 33.61
C ARG A 17 -21.24 -6.98 32.64
N LEU A 18 -20.01 -7.29 32.17
CA LEU A 18 -19.31 -6.49 31.16
C LEU A 18 -20.14 -6.32 29.89
N GLU A 19 -20.91 -7.37 29.51
CA GLU A 19 -21.81 -7.37 28.35
C GLU A 19 -22.86 -6.26 28.42
N GLU A 20 -23.41 -6.02 29.58
CA GLU A 20 -24.43 -4.98 29.78
C GLU A 20 -23.83 -3.58 29.97
N HIS A 21 -22.57 -3.52 30.38
CA HIS A 21 -21.87 -2.26 30.66
C HIS A 21 -21.38 -1.54 29.39
N VAL A 22 -20.97 -2.27 28.36
CA VAL A 22 -20.48 -1.68 27.11
C VAL A 22 -21.67 -1.27 26.22
N PRO A 23 -21.81 0.04 25.87
CA PRO A 23 -22.95 0.50 25.08
C PRO A 23 -23.06 -0.18 23.70
N ALA A 24 -24.27 -0.45 23.25
CA ALA A 24 -24.54 -1.09 21.95
C ALA A 24 -23.92 -0.31 20.75
N GLY A 25 -23.90 1.03 20.82
CA GLY A 25 -23.32 1.89 19.81
C GLY A 25 -21.79 2.07 19.91
N TYR A 26 -21.12 1.38 20.84
CA TYR A 26 -19.67 1.51 20.98
C TYR A 26 -18.93 0.86 19.80
N LEU A 27 -17.91 1.53 19.27
CA LEU A 27 -17.21 1.11 18.04
C LEU A 27 -16.77 -0.34 18.07
N LEU A 28 -16.14 -0.81 19.15
CA LEU A 28 -15.67 -2.19 19.23
C LEU A 28 -16.82 -3.19 19.24
N ARG A 29 -18.00 -2.85 19.82
CA ARG A 29 -19.18 -3.71 19.77
C ARG A 29 -19.72 -3.85 18.34
N ILE A 30 -19.68 -2.76 17.57
CA ILE A 30 -20.09 -2.80 16.17
C ILE A 30 -19.06 -3.59 15.33
N ILE A 31 -17.77 -3.40 15.58
CA ILE A 31 -16.68 -4.14 14.91
C ILE A 31 -16.76 -5.64 15.21
N ASP A 32 -17.03 -6.01 16.46
CA ASP A 32 -17.08 -7.43 16.90
C ASP A 32 -18.08 -8.27 16.10
N ARG A 33 -19.13 -7.67 15.56
CA ARG A 33 -20.11 -8.33 14.68
C ARG A 33 -19.50 -8.87 13.38
N PHE A 34 -18.36 -8.33 12.97
CA PHE A 34 -17.67 -8.67 11.72
C PHE A 34 -16.37 -9.44 11.97
N VAL A 35 -16.00 -9.66 13.24
CA VAL A 35 -14.75 -10.33 13.61
C VAL A 35 -15.05 -11.77 14.02
N ASP A 36 -14.81 -12.69 13.08
CA ASP A 36 -14.76 -14.12 13.38
C ASP A 36 -13.30 -14.58 13.25
N LEU A 37 -12.71 -15.01 14.34
CA LEU A 37 -11.32 -15.48 14.41
C LEU A 37 -11.22 -17.02 14.47
N SER A 38 -12.32 -17.74 14.33
CA SER A 38 -12.36 -19.21 14.42
C SER A 38 -11.52 -19.88 13.32
N GLU A 39 -11.57 -19.35 12.09
CA GLU A 39 -10.73 -19.80 10.99
C GLU A 39 -9.25 -19.50 11.24
N LEU A 40 -8.91 -18.28 11.68
CA LEU A 40 -7.55 -17.92 12.02
C LEU A 40 -6.99 -18.80 13.13
N ARG A 41 -7.80 -19.13 14.14
CA ARG A 41 -7.42 -20.07 15.20
C ARG A 41 -7.14 -21.48 14.65
N ARG A 42 -7.95 -21.98 13.71
CA ARG A 42 -7.70 -23.25 13.02
C ARG A 42 -6.42 -23.21 12.19
N HIS A 43 -6.21 -22.15 11.44
CA HIS A 43 -5.01 -21.93 10.65
C HIS A 43 -3.75 -21.94 11.51
N LEU A 44 -3.80 -21.30 12.68
CA LEU A 44 -2.68 -21.21 13.62
C LEU A 44 -2.42 -22.52 14.39
N ALA A 45 -3.37 -23.45 14.45
CA ALA A 45 -3.26 -24.66 15.30
C ALA A 45 -2.01 -25.49 15.00
N GLY A 46 -1.62 -25.61 13.72
CA GLY A 46 -0.41 -26.34 13.31
C GLY A 46 0.92 -25.73 13.78
N PHE A 47 0.92 -24.47 14.18
CA PHE A 47 2.09 -23.74 14.69
C PHE A 47 2.22 -23.77 16.21
N TYR A 48 1.31 -24.46 16.89
CA TYR A 48 1.33 -24.64 18.34
C TYR A 48 1.68 -26.08 18.69
N SER A 49 2.60 -26.22 19.69
CA SER A 49 2.94 -27.55 20.22
C SER A 49 1.76 -28.17 20.95
N SER A 50 1.59 -29.49 20.80
CA SER A 50 0.62 -30.26 21.57
C SER A 50 1.07 -30.57 23.01
N THR A 51 2.32 -30.26 23.36
CA THR A 51 2.93 -30.54 24.66
C THR A 51 3.52 -29.28 25.29
N GLY A 52 3.67 -29.27 26.62
CA GLY A 52 4.27 -28.19 27.36
C GLY A 52 3.26 -27.21 27.98
N ARG A 53 3.75 -26.09 28.53
CA ARG A 53 2.90 -25.07 29.15
C ARG A 53 2.03 -24.39 28.11
N PRO A 54 0.71 -24.23 28.34
CA PRO A 54 -0.17 -23.50 27.43
C PRO A 54 0.37 -22.08 27.15
N SER A 55 0.40 -21.69 25.89
CA SER A 55 0.75 -20.33 25.48
C SER A 55 -0.49 -19.43 25.57
N VAL A 56 -0.26 -18.10 25.50
CA VAL A 56 -1.36 -17.14 25.41
C VAL A 56 -2.22 -17.43 24.19
N ASP A 57 -3.53 -17.32 24.35
CA ASP A 57 -4.49 -17.51 23.26
C ASP A 57 -4.20 -16.52 22.09
N PRO A 58 -4.01 -17.01 20.86
CA PRO A 58 -3.79 -16.15 19.70
C PRO A 58 -4.95 -15.20 19.42
N GLU A 59 -6.19 -15.62 19.65
CA GLU A 59 -7.35 -14.79 19.46
C GLU A 59 -7.32 -13.56 20.38
N LEU A 60 -7.02 -13.75 21.67
CA LEU A 60 -6.82 -12.66 22.61
C LEU A 60 -5.77 -11.67 22.11
N MET A 61 -4.62 -12.15 21.64
CA MET A 61 -3.55 -11.30 21.13
C MET A 61 -3.95 -10.50 19.90
N ILE A 62 -4.66 -11.12 18.96
CA ILE A 62 -5.16 -10.46 17.76
C ILE A 62 -6.18 -9.38 18.11
N ARG A 63 -7.14 -9.69 19.00
CA ARG A 63 -8.13 -8.71 19.50
C ARG A 63 -7.46 -7.53 20.20
N MET A 64 -6.44 -7.77 21.01
CA MET A 64 -5.65 -6.70 21.63
C MET A 64 -4.95 -5.83 20.57
N LEU A 65 -4.34 -6.42 19.54
CA LEU A 65 -3.73 -5.67 18.44
C LEU A 65 -4.79 -4.82 17.69
N MET A 66 -5.98 -5.38 17.41
CA MET A 66 -7.08 -4.62 16.81
C MET A 66 -7.47 -3.40 17.67
N VAL A 67 -7.57 -3.54 18.99
CA VAL A 67 -7.78 -2.40 19.90
C VAL A 67 -6.67 -1.37 19.72
N GLY A 68 -5.41 -1.81 19.74
CA GLY A 68 -4.25 -0.94 19.58
C GLY A 68 -4.31 -0.11 18.29
N TYR A 69 -4.61 -0.76 17.17
CA TYR A 69 -4.73 -0.07 15.89
C TYR A 69 -6.00 0.78 15.79
N CYS A 70 -7.14 0.33 16.31
CA CYS A 70 -8.37 1.13 16.33
C CYS A 70 -8.21 2.48 17.03
N TYR A 71 -7.47 2.51 18.13
CA TYR A 71 -7.34 3.71 18.98
C TYR A 71 -5.96 4.36 18.90
N GLY A 72 -5.10 3.92 18.00
CA GLY A 72 -3.75 4.48 17.82
C GLY A 72 -2.83 4.25 19.03
N ILE A 73 -3.05 3.17 19.78
CA ILE A 73 -2.19 2.75 20.89
C ILE A 73 -1.06 1.91 20.31
N ARG A 74 0.04 2.56 19.95
CA ARG A 74 1.13 1.95 19.18
C ARG A 74 2.19 1.26 20.05
N SER A 75 2.18 1.45 21.38
CA SER A 75 3.08 0.81 22.34
C SER A 75 2.41 -0.43 22.92
N GLU A 76 3.01 -1.60 22.78
CA GLU A 76 2.49 -2.86 23.34
C GLU A 76 2.39 -2.83 24.87
N ARG A 77 3.35 -2.19 25.54
CA ARG A 77 3.28 -1.98 26.99
C ARG A 77 2.04 -1.18 27.37
N ARG A 78 1.84 -0.02 26.71
CA ARG A 78 0.67 0.80 26.94
C ARG A 78 -0.62 0.08 26.54
N LEU A 79 -0.61 -0.71 25.48
CA LEU A 79 -1.76 -1.51 25.08
C LEU A 79 -2.17 -2.49 26.19
N CYS A 80 -1.23 -3.19 26.79
CA CYS A 80 -1.50 -4.08 27.92
C CYS A 80 -2.09 -3.31 29.12
N GLU A 81 -1.54 -2.14 29.44
CA GLU A 81 -2.05 -1.27 30.53
C GLU A 81 -3.49 -0.80 30.23
N GLU A 82 -3.74 -0.31 29.04
CA GLU A 82 -5.06 0.17 28.61
C GLU A 82 -6.10 -0.96 28.59
N VAL A 83 -5.75 -2.15 28.10
CA VAL A 83 -6.65 -3.32 28.12
C VAL A 83 -6.89 -3.78 29.58
N HIS A 84 -5.91 -3.63 30.47
CA HIS A 84 -6.10 -3.96 31.89
C HIS A 84 -7.13 -3.04 32.56
N LEU A 85 -7.13 -1.75 32.23
CA LEU A 85 -7.92 -0.73 32.92
C LEU A 85 -9.27 -0.43 32.26
N ASN A 86 -9.42 -0.65 30.94
CA ASN A 86 -10.59 -0.27 30.18
C ASN A 86 -11.57 -1.44 30.01
N LEU A 87 -12.75 -1.32 30.58
CA LEU A 87 -13.77 -2.37 30.55
C LEU A 87 -14.24 -2.74 29.12
N ALA A 88 -14.37 -1.76 28.23
CA ALA A 88 -14.76 -2.03 26.85
C ALA A 88 -13.67 -2.77 26.06
N TYR A 89 -12.39 -2.51 26.35
CA TYR A 89 -11.27 -3.25 25.75
C TYR A 89 -11.20 -4.67 26.29
N ARG A 90 -11.41 -4.86 27.61
CA ARG A 90 -11.51 -6.19 28.21
C ARG A 90 -12.65 -6.99 27.60
N TRP A 91 -13.81 -6.38 27.48
CA TRP A 91 -14.98 -6.99 26.82
C TRP A 91 -14.65 -7.46 25.41
N PHE A 92 -14.11 -6.58 24.56
CA PHE A 92 -13.75 -6.92 23.18
C PHE A 92 -12.67 -8.03 23.10
N CYS A 93 -11.79 -8.08 24.07
CA CYS A 93 -10.75 -9.11 24.19
C CYS A 93 -11.21 -10.42 24.84
N GLY A 94 -12.49 -10.55 25.18
CA GLY A 94 -13.04 -11.75 25.86
C GLY A 94 -12.52 -11.94 27.28
N LEU A 95 -12.02 -10.88 27.93
CA LEU A 95 -11.47 -10.90 29.28
C LEU A 95 -12.53 -10.46 30.29
N GLY A 96 -12.86 -11.32 31.27
CA GLY A 96 -13.61 -10.91 32.47
C GLY A 96 -12.77 -10.00 33.39
N LEU A 97 -13.36 -9.50 34.48
CA LEU A 97 -12.68 -8.60 35.44
C LEU A 97 -11.38 -9.21 36.00
N GLU A 98 -11.36 -10.51 36.22
CA GLU A 98 -10.23 -11.26 36.78
C GLU A 98 -9.29 -11.82 35.68
N GLY A 99 -9.68 -11.71 34.40
CA GLY A 99 -8.90 -12.21 33.30
C GLY A 99 -7.55 -11.52 33.19
N GLN A 100 -6.47 -12.32 33.09
CA GLN A 100 -5.12 -11.78 33.04
C GLN A 100 -4.77 -11.26 31.65
N VAL A 101 -4.30 -10.02 31.57
CA VAL A 101 -3.73 -9.43 30.36
C VAL A 101 -2.32 -9.95 30.15
N PRO A 102 -1.94 -10.42 28.95
CA PRO A 102 -0.60 -10.90 28.65
C PRO A 102 0.48 -9.84 28.87
N ASP A 103 1.70 -10.28 29.21
CA ASP A 103 2.85 -9.39 29.23
C ASP A 103 3.21 -8.92 27.81
N HIS A 104 3.64 -7.67 27.68
CA HIS A 104 3.97 -7.04 26.41
C HIS A 104 5.07 -7.79 25.61
N SER A 105 6.01 -8.47 26.28
CA SER A 105 7.06 -9.26 25.61
C SER A 105 6.50 -10.46 24.83
N THR A 106 5.30 -10.94 25.18
CA THR A 106 4.61 -12.02 24.47
C THR A 106 4.27 -11.64 23.05
N PHE A 107 3.93 -10.38 22.78
CA PHE A 107 3.64 -9.89 21.43
C PHE A 107 4.84 -10.05 20.50
N SER A 108 6.01 -9.62 20.93
CA SER A 108 7.23 -9.73 20.12
C SER A 108 7.53 -11.19 19.76
N LYS A 109 7.44 -12.10 20.74
CA LYS A 109 7.70 -13.53 20.52
C LYS A 109 6.72 -14.17 19.51
N ASN A 110 5.42 -13.89 19.62
CA ASN A 110 4.44 -14.48 18.72
C ASN A 110 4.48 -13.83 17.34
N ARG A 111 4.66 -12.52 17.23
CA ARG A 111 4.72 -11.80 15.97
C ARG A 111 5.87 -12.26 15.09
N HIS A 112 7.06 -12.43 15.67
CA HIS A 112 8.26 -12.86 14.94
C HIS A 112 8.45 -14.38 14.85
N GLY A 113 7.59 -15.14 15.50
CA GLY A 113 7.49 -16.58 15.38
C GLY A 113 6.21 -16.96 14.65
N ARG A 114 5.30 -17.61 15.36
CA ARG A 114 4.09 -18.25 14.83
C ARG A 114 3.26 -17.38 13.88
N PHE A 115 3.08 -16.10 14.18
CA PHE A 115 2.24 -15.22 13.34
C PHE A 115 2.92 -14.86 12.02
N SER A 116 4.25 -14.70 12.01
CA SER A 116 5.01 -14.48 10.77
C SER A 116 5.11 -15.78 9.97
N GLU A 117 5.46 -16.91 10.63
CA GLU A 117 5.60 -18.21 9.99
C GLU A 117 4.30 -18.74 9.36
N SER A 118 3.16 -18.35 9.91
CA SER A 118 1.83 -18.77 9.44
C SER A 118 1.16 -17.75 8.51
N ASP A 119 1.79 -16.61 8.25
CA ASP A 119 1.19 -15.46 7.53
C ASP A 119 -0.18 -15.02 8.12
N ALA A 120 -0.31 -15.12 9.45
CA ALA A 120 -1.57 -14.91 10.17
C ALA A 120 -2.21 -13.54 9.90
N PHE A 121 -1.43 -12.49 9.73
CA PHE A 121 -1.95 -11.15 9.51
C PHE A 121 -2.47 -10.96 8.08
N ARG A 122 -1.87 -11.63 7.09
CA ARG A 122 -2.40 -11.69 5.73
C ARG A 122 -3.74 -12.42 5.71
N HIS A 123 -3.80 -13.59 6.32
CA HIS A 123 -5.03 -14.36 6.43
C HIS A 123 -6.16 -13.57 7.12
N LEU A 124 -5.84 -12.87 8.22
CA LEU A 124 -6.78 -11.99 8.91
C LEU A 124 -7.30 -10.86 8.01
N PHE A 125 -6.40 -10.20 7.29
CA PHE A 125 -6.77 -9.14 6.36
C PHE A 125 -7.70 -9.64 5.26
N GLU A 126 -7.35 -10.76 4.64
CA GLU A 126 -8.16 -11.38 3.57
C GLU A 126 -9.54 -11.79 4.06
N THR A 127 -9.65 -12.38 5.26
CA THR A 127 -10.95 -12.70 5.88
C THR A 127 -11.83 -11.45 6.06
N VAL A 128 -11.24 -10.32 6.44
CA VAL A 128 -11.99 -9.06 6.55
C VAL A 128 -12.38 -8.51 5.18
N VAL A 129 -11.55 -8.66 4.16
CA VAL A 129 -11.92 -8.30 2.78
C VAL A 129 -13.06 -9.17 2.27
N GLU A 130 -13.01 -10.48 2.47
CA GLU A 130 -14.12 -11.41 2.15
C GLU A 130 -15.41 -10.98 2.83
N ARG A 131 -15.35 -10.54 4.07
CA ARG A 131 -16.52 -9.98 4.78
C ARG A 131 -17.01 -8.70 4.11
N CYS A 132 -16.15 -7.80 3.69
CA CYS A 132 -16.54 -6.60 2.95
C CYS A 132 -17.22 -6.94 1.62
N ILE A 133 -16.75 -7.95 0.91
CA ILE A 133 -17.36 -8.46 -0.33
C ILE A 133 -18.75 -9.03 -0.03
N ALA A 134 -18.88 -9.86 0.99
CA ALA A 134 -20.16 -10.47 1.40
C ALA A 134 -21.22 -9.44 1.80
N GLU A 135 -20.81 -8.31 2.37
CA GLU A 135 -21.69 -7.17 2.71
C GLU A 135 -21.96 -6.23 1.50
N GLY A 136 -21.48 -6.58 0.29
CA GLY A 136 -21.70 -5.80 -0.93
C GLY A 136 -20.96 -4.45 -0.96
N LEU A 137 -19.89 -4.30 -0.18
CA LEU A 137 -19.11 -3.05 -0.11
C LEU A 137 -18.01 -2.97 -1.15
N VAL A 138 -17.73 -4.04 -1.89
CA VAL A 138 -16.74 -4.08 -2.98
C VAL A 138 -17.49 -4.27 -4.28
N GLY A 139 -17.44 -3.26 -5.15
CA GLY A 139 -18.12 -3.27 -6.46
C GLY A 139 -17.32 -4.01 -7.53
N GLY A 140 -16.00 -3.95 -7.46
CA GLY A 140 -15.09 -4.61 -8.40
C GLY A 140 -14.96 -3.91 -9.77
N GLU A 141 -15.77 -2.89 -10.09
CA GLU A 141 -15.70 -2.20 -11.38
C GLU A 141 -14.48 -1.29 -11.51
N GLY A 142 -14.14 -0.57 -10.46
CA GLY A 142 -13.05 0.38 -10.46
C GLY A 142 -12.18 0.30 -9.22
N PHE A 143 -10.88 0.18 -9.44
CA PHE A 143 -9.92 0.26 -8.34
C PHE A 143 -9.06 1.50 -8.48
N ALA A 144 -8.47 1.91 -7.37
CA ALA A 144 -7.44 2.94 -7.33
C ALA A 144 -6.20 2.42 -6.61
N VAL A 145 -5.04 2.78 -7.13
CA VAL A 145 -3.73 2.46 -6.53
C VAL A 145 -3.02 3.74 -6.14
N ASP A 146 -2.45 3.72 -4.95
CA ASP A 146 -1.61 4.82 -4.45
C ASP A 146 -0.70 4.31 -3.33
N ALA A 147 0.34 5.08 -3.02
CA ALA A 147 1.29 4.76 -1.97
C ALA A 147 1.49 5.93 -1.02
N SER A 148 1.76 5.63 0.25
CA SER A 148 2.14 6.64 1.23
C SER A 148 3.42 6.27 1.95
N LEU A 149 4.33 7.23 2.05
CA LEU A 149 5.57 7.05 2.80
C LEU A 149 5.28 7.07 4.31
N ILE A 150 5.75 6.03 4.99
CA ILE A 150 5.68 5.89 6.45
C ILE A 150 7.11 5.83 6.99
N GLU A 151 7.41 6.68 7.98
CA GLU A 151 8.75 6.75 8.59
C GLU A 151 9.10 5.40 9.23
N ALA A 152 10.28 4.87 8.94
CA ALA A 152 10.80 3.65 9.55
C ALA A 152 11.34 3.90 10.96
N ASP A 153 11.38 2.84 11.80
CA ASP A 153 12.07 2.90 13.09
C ASP A 153 13.60 2.81 12.91
N ALA A 154 14.15 3.81 12.22
CA ALA A 154 15.56 3.91 11.87
C ALA A 154 16.15 5.25 12.36
N ASN A 155 17.28 5.17 13.05
CA ASN A 155 17.94 6.36 13.58
C ASN A 155 18.80 7.04 12.49
N ARG A 156 18.46 8.28 12.12
CA ARG A 156 19.19 9.07 11.14
C ARG A 156 20.64 9.36 11.53
N GLN A 157 20.90 9.58 12.82
CA GLN A 157 22.27 9.89 13.33
C GLN A 157 23.20 8.67 13.27
N ARG A 158 22.67 7.45 13.18
CA ARG A 158 23.43 6.21 13.06
C ARG A 158 23.45 5.68 11.62
N SER A 159 23.04 6.50 10.64
CA SER A 159 23.14 6.13 9.23
C SER A 159 24.59 6.14 8.77
N ILE A 160 24.90 5.26 7.83
CA ILE A 160 26.21 5.19 7.17
C ILE A 160 26.02 5.46 5.67
N PRO A 161 27.06 5.94 4.95
CA PRO A 161 27.05 6.02 3.50
C PRO A 161 26.72 4.65 2.88
N GLY A 162 25.94 4.64 1.81
CA GLY A 162 25.60 3.39 1.13
C GLY A 162 26.79 2.63 0.57
N SER A 163 27.86 3.35 0.19
CA SER A 163 29.16 2.78 -0.21
C SER A 163 29.82 1.92 0.87
N ASP A 164 29.58 2.27 2.13
CA ASP A 164 30.22 1.63 3.29
C ASP A 164 29.39 0.46 3.82
N TRP A 165 28.19 0.26 3.23
CA TRP A 165 27.31 -0.84 3.60
C TRP A 165 27.77 -2.14 2.93
N ASN A 166 28.29 -3.08 3.76
CA ASN A 166 28.64 -4.41 3.27
C ASN A 166 27.39 -5.30 3.16
N ARG A 167 27.02 -5.68 1.93
CA ARG A 167 25.93 -6.62 1.62
C ARG A 167 26.30 -8.09 1.88
N GLN A 168 27.58 -8.40 2.02
CA GLN A 168 28.10 -9.75 2.28
C GLN A 168 28.21 -10.04 3.78
N ARG A 169 27.22 -9.61 4.56
CA ARG A 169 27.18 -9.92 5.99
C ARG A 169 26.72 -11.37 6.19
N ASP A 170 27.32 -12.03 7.18
CA ASP A 170 26.89 -13.35 7.59
C ASP A 170 25.45 -13.28 8.15
N PRO A 171 24.48 -13.98 7.52
CA PRO A 171 23.11 -13.99 7.99
C PRO A 171 22.93 -14.57 9.39
N GLU A 172 23.82 -15.47 9.83
CA GLU A 172 23.72 -16.14 11.14
C GLU A 172 23.97 -15.16 12.30
N THR A 173 24.90 -14.22 12.09
CA THR A 173 25.24 -13.20 13.10
C THR A 173 24.45 -11.90 12.96
N ALA A 174 23.70 -11.74 11.88
CA ALA A 174 22.94 -10.55 11.58
C ALA A 174 21.66 -10.44 12.42
N SER A 175 21.23 -9.20 12.69
CA SER A 175 19.92 -8.95 13.29
C SER A 175 18.79 -9.41 12.35
N ARG A 176 17.61 -9.69 12.90
CA ARG A 176 16.43 -10.15 12.14
C ARG A 176 16.14 -9.26 10.92
N SER A 177 16.03 -7.96 11.11
CA SER A 177 15.75 -7.00 10.02
C SER A 177 16.82 -6.97 8.93
N VAL A 178 18.09 -7.24 9.29
CA VAL A 178 19.19 -7.39 8.32
C VAL A 178 19.03 -8.69 7.54
N ARG A 179 18.70 -9.81 8.19
CA ARG A 179 18.44 -11.10 7.51
C ARG A 179 17.28 -10.99 6.53
N GLU A 180 16.16 -10.41 6.96
CA GLU A 180 15.01 -10.16 6.10
C GLU A 180 15.41 -9.34 4.86
N TYR A 181 16.19 -8.26 5.05
CA TYR A 181 16.68 -7.46 3.93
C TYR A 181 17.56 -8.25 2.97
N LEU A 182 18.50 -9.05 3.49
CA LEU A 182 19.37 -9.88 2.67
C LEU A 182 18.57 -10.92 1.86
N ALA A 183 17.50 -11.46 2.42
CA ALA A 183 16.59 -12.37 1.72
C ALA A 183 15.81 -11.69 0.58
N THR A 184 15.56 -10.38 0.66
CA THR A 184 14.82 -9.62 -0.36
C THR A 184 15.71 -9.00 -1.44
N LEU A 185 17.04 -9.20 -1.41
CA LEU A 185 17.98 -8.58 -2.37
C LEU A 185 17.69 -8.94 -3.83
N ASN A 186 17.14 -10.12 -4.08
CA ASN A 186 16.78 -10.59 -5.42
C ASN A 186 15.27 -10.41 -5.74
N ASP A 187 14.52 -9.82 -4.84
CA ASP A 187 13.08 -9.58 -5.02
C ASP A 187 12.85 -8.27 -5.76
N ALA A 188 12.41 -8.36 -7.01
CA ALA A 188 12.10 -7.20 -7.84
C ALA A 188 10.97 -6.33 -7.27
N ALA A 189 10.02 -6.92 -6.54
CA ALA A 189 8.93 -6.20 -5.89
C ALA A 189 9.43 -5.25 -4.79
N TRP A 190 10.58 -5.57 -4.19
CA TRP A 190 11.24 -4.69 -3.22
C TRP A 190 12.21 -3.70 -3.83
N GLY A 191 12.36 -3.68 -5.16
CA GLY A 191 13.31 -2.82 -5.86
C GLY A 191 14.76 -3.05 -5.46
N ALA A 192 15.08 -4.24 -4.92
CA ALA A 192 16.42 -4.59 -4.47
C ALA A 192 17.38 -4.81 -5.63
N ALA A 193 16.87 -5.11 -6.81
CA ALA A 193 17.64 -5.29 -8.05
C ALA A 193 18.17 -3.97 -8.67
N SER A 194 17.93 -2.81 -8.02
CA SER A 194 18.52 -1.56 -8.47
C SER A 194 20.02 -1.53 -8.15
N ASP A 195 20.87 -1.36 -9.16
CA ASP A 195 22.32 -1.15 -9.02
C ASP A 195 22.66 0.19 -8.37
N VAL A 196 21.67 1.02 -8.12
CA VAL A 196 21.87 2.33 -7.50
C VAL A 196 22.21 2.16 -6.02
N THR A 197 23.43 2.53 -5.66
CA THR A 197 23.88 2.59 -4.28
C THR A 197 23.09 3.68 -3.53
N PRO A 198 22.36 3.34 -2.44
CA PRO A 198 21.62 4.35 -1.70
C PRO A 198 22.58 5.37 -1.06
N LYS A 199 22.17 6.63 -0.96
CA LYS A 199 22.99 7.67 -0.36
C LYS A 199 23.35 7.35 1.10
N PHE A 200 22.37 6.89 1.87
CA PHE A 200 22.52 6.45 3.25
C PHE A 200 21.78 5.15 3.49
N VAL A 201 22.30 4.34 4.39
CA VAL A 201 21.67 3.09 4.87
C VAL A 201 21.61 3.12 6.38
N SER A 202 20.51 2.63 6.95
CA SER A 202 20.41 2.39 8.40
C SER A 202 20.92 0.98 8.73
N PRO A 203 21.98 0.84 9.54
CA PRO A 203 22.48 -0.49 9.91
C PRO A 203 21.49 -1.37 10.66
N SER A 204 20.51 -0.76 11.33
CA SER A 204 19.48 -1.47 12.10
C SER A 204 18.25 -1.84 11.28
N ASP A 205 18.06 -1.20 10.11
CA ASP A 205 16.96 -1.45 9.18
C ASP A 205 17.38 -1.06 7.75
N PRO A 206 18.18 -1.91 7.08
CA PRO A 206 18.78 -1.57 5.79
C PRO A 206 17.78 -1.60 4.62
N ALA A 207 16.61 -2.21 4.79
CA ALA A 207 15.55 -2.21 3.79
C ALA A 207 14.82 -0.85 3.72
N ALA A 208 14.81 -0.09 4.83
CA ALA A 208 14.22 1.24 4.85
C ALA A 208 14.98 2.19 3.92
N GLN A 209 14.26 2.84 3.01
CA GLN A 209 14.85 3.71 2.00
C GLN A 209 15.06 5.12 2.55
N TRP A 210 16.27 5.68 2.34
CA TRP A 210 16.52 7.10 2.57
C TRP A 210 15.79 7.93 1.51
N THR A 211 14.85 8.74 1.94
CA THR A 211 13.99 9.54 1.04
C THR A 211 13.89 10.98 1.52
N GLY A 212 13.69 11.91 0.60
CA GLY A 212 13.45 13.32 0.90
C GLY A 212 11.97 13.62 1.08
N ALA A 213 11.64 14.44 2.08
CA ALA A 213 10.30 15.01 2.18
C ALA A 213 10.19 16.24 1.25
N GLN A 214 9.00 16.49 0.69
CA GLN A 214 8.78 17.66 -0.17
C GLN A 214 9.05 19.01 0.53
N ARG A 215 8.97 19.08 1.87
CA ARG A 215 9.19 20.26 2.68
C ARG A 215 9.80 19.97 4.05
N GLY A 216 10.69 19.00 4.15
CA GLY A 216 11.30 18.61 5.43
C GLY A 216 12.64 17.91 5.27
N PRO A 217 13.31 17.58 6.38
CA PRO A 217 14.54 16.81 6.33
C PRO A 217 14.26 15.40 5.81
N ALA A 218 15.24 14.83 5.08
CA ALA A 218 15.17 13.45 4.62
C ALA A 218 15.10 12.46 5.80
N PHE A 219 14.46 11.33 5.58
CA PHE A 219 14.22 10.27 6.58
C PHE A 219 14.23 8.89 5.94
N PHE A 220 14.34 7.85 6.76
CA PHE A 220 14.15 6.47 6.31
C PHE A 220 12.67 6.13 6.27
N ALA A 221 12.22 5.50 5.20
CA ALA A 221 10.81 5.15 5.01
C ALA A 221 10.62 3.82 4.29
N TYR A 222 9.42 3.27 4.50
CA TYR A 222 8.77 2.29 3.64
C TYR A 222 7.59 2.94 2.92
N ALA A 223 7.20 2.41 1.78
CA ALA A 223 5.95 2.75 1.12
C ALA A 223 4.86 1.76 1.54
N ASP A 224 3.75 2.30 2.02
CA ASP A 224 2.51 1.59 2.27
C ASP A 224 1.63 1.74 1.03
N ASN A 225 1.52 0.66 0.25
CA ASN A 225 0.79 0.66 -1.02
C ASN A 225 -0.59 0.07 -0.79
N TYR A 226 -1.62 0.76 -1.25
CA TYR A 226 -3.02 0.31 -1.19
C TYR A 226 -3.59 0.11 -2.59
N LEU A 227 -4.30 -1.00 -2.76
CA LEU A 227 -5.27 -1.20 -3.82
C LEU A 227 -6.66 -1.06 -3.21
N VAL A 228 -7.46 -0.14 -3.71
CA VAL A 228 -8.71 0.30 -3.08
C VAL A 228 -9.86 0.20 -4.07
N ASP A 229 -10.93 -0.48 -3.70
CA ASP A 229 -12.22 -0.37 -4.41
C ASP A 229 -12.79 1.03 -4.23
N VAL A 230 -13.07 1.73 -5.34
CA VAL A 230 -13.47 3.13 -5.30
C VAL A 230 -14.93 3.36 -4.90
N GLN A 231 -15.78 2.34 -4.90
CA GLN A 231 -17.19 2.47 -4.55
C GLN A 231 -17.37 2.83 -3.07
N SER A 232 -16.81 2.03 -2.17
CA SER A 232 -16.92 2.22 -0.70
C SER A 232 -15.60 2.57 -0.02
N ALA A 233 -14.52 2.69 -0.79
CA ALA A 233 -13.16 2.88 -0.30
C ALA A 233 -12.73 1.75 0.66
N ILE A 234 -13.00 0.51 0.27
CA ILE A 234 -12.46 -0.68 0.92
C ILE A 234 -11.06 -0.96 0.38
N ILE A 235 -10.11 -1.20 1.25
CA ILE A 235 -8.77 -1.63 0.88
C ILE A 235 -8.88 -3.11 0.52
N VAL A 236 -8.77 -3.44 -0.76
CA VAL A 236 -8.87 -4.83 -1.25
C VAL A 236 -7.54 -5.55 -1.18
N ASP A 237 -6.43 -4.82 -1.25
CA ASP A 237 -5.10 -5.34 -0.96
C ASP A 237 -4.15 -4.27 -0.45
N VAL A 238 -3.09 -4.71 0.24
CA VAL A 238 -2.04 -3.88 0.82
C VAL A 238 -0.69 -4.56 0.69
N GLU A 239 0.33 -3.80 0.26
CA GLU A 239 1.69 -4.31 0.14
C GLU A 239 2.71 -3.31 0.69
N ALA A 240 3.65 -3.81 1.49
CA ALA A 240 4.80 -3.03 1.92
C ALA A 240 5.88 -3.07 0.82
N SER A 241 6.49 -1.93 0.52
CA SER A 241 7.63 -1.89 -0.39
C SER A 241 8.70 -0.90 0.06
N ARG A 242 9.86 -0.94 -0.56
CA ARG A 242 10.83 0.15 -0.43
C ARG A 242 10.22 1.43 -0.99
N ALA A 243 10.55 2.56 -0.39
CA ALA A 243 10.07 3.88 -0.80
C ALA A 243 10.79 4.36 -2.08
N ILE A 244 10.69 3.58 -3.16
CA ILE A 244 11.19 3.89 -4.50
C ILE A 244 10.11 3.53 -5.53
N ARG A 245 10.02 4.33 -6.58
CA ARG A 245 8.97 4.25 -7.59
C ARG A 245 8.83 2.87 -8.24
N GLN A 246 9.94 2.22 -8.58
CA GLN A 246 9.91 0.90 -9.21
C GLN A 246 9.28 -0.15 -8.28
N ALA A 247 9.55 -0.08 -6.98
CA ALA A 247 8.98 -0.97 -5.99
C ALA A 247 7.47 -0.71 -5.79
N GLU A 248 7.02 0.55 -5.83
CA GLU A 248 5.62 0.92 -5.75
C GLU A 248 4.83 0.39 -6.96
N VAL A 249 5.39 0.51 -8.17
CA VAL A 249 4.78 -0.08 -9.39
C VAL A 249 4.76 -1.61 -9.31
N GLY A 250 5.84 -2.24 -8.83
CA GLY A 250 5.90 -3.68 -8.59
C GLY A 250 4.85 -4.15 -7.58
N ALA A 251 4.71 -3.43 -6.47
CA ALA A 251 3.68 -3.69 -5.46
C ALA A 251 2.26 -3.59 -6.03
N ALA A 252 2.01 -2.61 -6.92
CA ALA A 252 0.71 -2.47 -7.59
C ALA A 252 0.38 -3.70 -8.45
N LYS A 253 1.35 -4.21 -9.24
CA LYS A 253 1.17 -5.44 -10.02
C LYS A 253 0.85 -6.63 -9.11
N THR A 254 1.65 -6.84 -8.06
CA THR A 254 1.45 -7.92 -7.08
C THR A 254 0.07 -7.86 -6.44
N MET A 255 -0.39 -6.66 -6.04
CA MET A 255 -1.71 -6.50 -5.43
C MET A 255 -2.86 -6.81 -6.41
N ILE A 256 -2.76 -6.38 -7.66
CA ILE A 256 -3.77 -6.65 -8.69
C ILE A 256 -3.85 -8.16 -8.96
N ASP A 257 -2.71 -8.83 -9.15
CA ASP A 257 -2.66 -10.26 -9.41
C ASP A 257 -3.21 -11.05 -8.23
N ARG A 258 -2.77 -10.75 -7.02
CA ARG A 258 -3.23 -11.43 -5.81
C ARG A 258 -4.73 -11.22 -5.55
N THR A 259 -5.26 -10.04 -5.85
CA THR A 259 -6.69 -9.75 -5.72
C THR A 259 -7.51 -10.57 -6.71
N ALA A 260 -7.04 -10.72 -7.94
CA ALA A 260 -7.66 -11.57 -8.95
C ALA A 260 -7.62 -13.05 -8.54
N ASP A 261 -6.46 -13.53 -8.10
CA ASP A 261 -6.27 -14.94 -7.69
C ASP A 261 -7.08 -15.28 -6.44
N ARG A 262 -7.12 -14.39 -5.45
CA ARG A 262 -7.71 -14.68 -4.14
C ARG A 262 -9.22 -14.46 -4.08
N PHE A 263 -9.71 -13.41 -4.76
CA PHE A 263 -11.12 -13.00 -4.68
C PHE A 263 -11.86 -13.07 -6.02
N GLY A 264 -11.18 -13.40 -7.12
CA GLY A 264 -11.76 -13.37 -8.46
C GLY A 264 -12.12 -11.95 -8.92
N LEU A 265 -11.54 -10.92 -8.32
CA LEU A 265 -11.84 -9.53 -8.62
C LEU A 265 -10.81 -8.95 -9.60
N CYS A 266 -11.27 -8.60 -10.80
CA CYS A 266 -10.47 -7.91 -11.81
C CYS A 266 -11.20 -6.63 -12.20
N PRO A 267 -10.66 -5.43 -11.92
CA PRO A 267 -11.38 -4.19 -12.18
C PRO A 267 -11.41 -3.87 -13.69
N GLU A 268 -12.47 -3.24 -14.15
CA GLU A 268 -12.55 -2.73 -15.53
C GLU A 268 -11.60 -1.54 -15.74
N ARG A 269 -11.38 -0.74 -14.69
CA ARG A 269 -10.51 0.44 -14.72
C ARG A 269 -9.64 0.57 -13.46
N LEU A 270 -8.42 1.05 -13.64
CA LEU A 270 -7.49 1.38 -12.56
C LEU A 270 -7.16 2.87 -12.56
N ALA A 271 -7.48 3.55 -11.47
CA ALA A 271 -7.06 4.93 -11.25
C ALA A 271 -5.72 4.97 -10.51
N GLY A 272 -4.82 5.82 -10.96
CA GLY A 272 -3.51 6.01 -10.34
C GLY A 272 -2.95 7.40 -10.62
N ASP A 273 -1.85 7.74 -9.97
CA ASP A 273 -1.12 8.95 -10.30
C ASP A 273 -0.12 8.72 -11.45
N THR A 274 0.59 9.79 -11.84
CA THR A 274 1.60 9.72 -12.90
C THR A 274 2.73 8.73 -12.60
N ALA A 275 2.96 8.33 -11.34
CA ALA A 275 3.98 7.37 -10.99
C ALA A 275 3.78 6.02 -11.67
N TYR A 276 2.53 5.62 -11.88
CA TYR A 276 2.14 4.37 -12.55
C TYR A 276 2.01 4.50 -14.07
N GLY A 277 2.18 5.70 -14.66
CA GLY A 277 1.97 6.00 -16.08
C GLY A 277 3.15 5.66 -17.00
N SER A 278 4.01 4.70 -16.67
CA SER A 278 5.08 4.23 -17.56
C SER A 278 4.50 3.42 -18.73
N ALA A 279 5.16 3.43 -19.89
CA ALA A 279 4.71 2.69 -21.05
C ALA A 279 4.55 1.19 -20.78
N GLU A 280 5.48 0.64 -20.04
CA GLU A 280 5.49 -0.77 -19.65
C GLU A 280 4.33 -1.14 -18.70
N MET A 281 4.07 -0.30 -17.68
CA MET A 281 2.94 -0.54 -16.76
C MET A 281 1.60 -0.41 -17.48
N LEU A 282 1.47 0.60 -18.34
CA LEU A 282 0.25 0.80 -19.14
C LEU A 282 0.00 -0.37 -20.09
N ASN A 283 1.05 -0.89 -20.74
CA ASN A 283 0.95 -2.06 -21.60
C ASN A 283 0.52 -3.31 -20.82
N TRP A 284 1.12 -3.54 -19.65
CA TRP A 284 0.76 -4.65 -18.79
C TRP A 284 -0.71 -4.59 -18.36
N LEU A 285 -1.22 -3.41 -18.00
CA LEU A 285 -2.63 -3.24 -17.64
C LEU A 285 -3.56 -3.56 -18.82
N ILE A 286 -3.24 -3.08 -20.03
CA ILE A 286 -4.11 -3.19 -21.20
C ILE A 286 -4.04 -4.59 -21.81
N GLU A 287 -2.84 -5.07 -22.13
CA GLU A 287 -2.65 -6.29 -22.90
C GLU A 287 -2.69 -7.57 -22.06
N GLU A 288 -2.18 -7.51 -20.81
CA GLU A 288 -2.09 -8.69 -19.99
C GLU A 288 -3.23 -8.81 -18.95
N ARG A 289 -3.79 -7.68 -18.52
CA ARG A 289 -4.85 -7.66 -17.49
C ARG A 289 -6.20 -7.16 -18.00
N HIS A 290 -6.26 -6.59 -19.20
CA HIS A 290 -7.46 -6.02 -19.83
C HIS A 290 -8.13 -4.94 -18.95
N ILE A 291 -7.32 -4.15 -18.25
CA ILE A 291 -7.74 -3.07 -17.35
C ILE A 291 -7.52 -1.72 -18.04
N ALA A 292 -8.57 -0.90 -18.13
CA ALA A 292 -8.45 0.46 -18.65
C ALA A 292 -7.65 1.36 -17.69
N PRO A 293 -6.49 1.94 -18.11
CA PRO A 293 -5.67 2.76 -17.25
C PRO A 293 -6.19 4.20 -17.18
N HIS A 294 -6.89 4.55 -16.12
CA HIS A 294 -7.21 5.93 -15.80
C HIS A 294 -6.03 6.61 -15.07
N ILE A 295 -4.87 6.58 -15.72
CA ILE A 295 -3.57 6.99 -15.18
C ILE A 295 -2.94 8.02 -16.14
N PRO A 296 -2.48 9.18 -15.64
CA PRO A 296 -1.78 10.16 -16.48
C PRO A 296 -0.48 9.57 -17.01
N VAL A 297 -0.24 9.70 -18.31
CA VAL A 297 0.95 9.15 -18.98
C VAL A 297 2.19 9.93 -18.56
N ILE A 298 3.28 9.23 -18.25
CA ILE A 298 4.60 9.85 -18.07
C ILE A 298 5.10 10.28 -19.45
N ASP A 299 5.15 11.57 -19.70
CA ASP A 299 5.74 12.13 -20.90
C ASP A 299 6.94 13.02 -20.56
N LYS A 300 8.12 12.58 -21.00
CA LYS A 300 9.38 13.32 -20.87
C LYS A 300 9.76 13.99 -22.21
N SER A 301 8.88 13.98 -23.21
CA SER A 301 9.17 14.51 -24.55
C SER A 301 9.01 16.02 -24.65
N ALA A 302 8.34 16.65 -23.66
CA ALA A 302 8.17 18.09 -23.61
C ALA A 302 9.53 18.83 -23.58
N ARG A 303 9.66 19.85 -24.42
CA ARG A 303 10.86 20.67 -24.53
C ARG A 303 10.60 22.08 -24.04
N ARG A 304 11.56 22.64 -23.31
CA ARG A 304 11.49 24.01 -22.79
C ARG A 304 12.47 24.97 -23.45
N ASP A 305 13.28 24.45 -24.36
CA ASP A 305 14.34 25.18 -25.10
C ASP A 305 13.83 25.79 -26.41
N GLY A 306 12.52 25.77 -26.65
CA GLY A 306 11.91 26.28 -27.90
C GLY A 306 12.09 25.34 -29.10
N SER A 307 12.77 24.19 -28.93
CA SER A 307 12.85 23.18 -29.99
C SER A 307 11.57 22.33 -30.04
N PHE A 308 11.31 21.73 -31.21
CA PHE A 308 10.15 20.88 -31.40
C PHE A 308 10.17 19.67 -30.46
N ALA A 309 9.07 19.49 -29.69
CA ALA A 309 8.78 18.34 -28.89
C ALA A 309 8.27 17.17 -29.78
N ARG A 310 8.05 16.00 -29.20
CA ARG A 310 7.53 14.86 -29.96
C ARG A 310 6.09 15.11 -30.44
N GLU A 311 5.30 15.81 -29.65
CA GLU A 311 3.89 16.19 -29.96
C GLU A 311 3.75 17.08 -31.19
N ASP A 312 4.81 17.79 -31.59
CA ASP A 312 4.84 18.57 -32.84
C ASP A 312 4.95 17.68 -34.11
N PHE A 313 5.19 16.37 -33.93
CA PHE A 313 5.31 15.39 -35.00
C PHE A 313 4.07 14.49 -35.00
N ARG A 314 3.36 14.43 -36.11
CA ARG A 314 2.16 13.61 -36.25
C ARG A 314 2.55 12.17 -36.56
N TYR A 315 2.15 11.22 -35.74
CA TYR A 315 2.31 9.79 -35.96
C TYR A 315 1.13 9.27 -36.81
N ASP A 316 1.45 8.48 -37.81
CA ASP A 316 0.48 7.73 -38.60
C ASP A 316 0.61 6.23 -38.29
N HIS A 317 -0.45 5.67 -37.72
CA HIS A 317 -0.52 4.25 -37.37
C HIS A 317 -0.59 3.33 -38.60
N GLY A 318 -1.15 3.81 -39.70
CA GLY A 318 -1.33 2.99 -40.91
C GLY A 318 -0.03 2.75 -41.67
N SER A 319 0.84 3.76 -41.72
CA SER A 319 2.14 3.69 -42.41
C SER A 319 3.32 3.49 -41.45
N ASP A 320 3.10 3.47 -40.12
CA ASP A 320 4.14 3.41 -39.08
C ASP A 320 5.23 4.47 -39.29
N THR A 321 4.83 5.73 -39.46
CA THR A 321 5.72 6.85 -39.74
C THR A 321 5.37 8.08 -38.92
N TYR A 322 6.31 9.00 -38.76
CA TYR A 322 6.04 10.36 -38.26
C TYR A 322 6.13 11.38 -39.41
N THR A 323 5.21 12.34 -39.44
CA THR A 323 5.31 13.54 -40.25
C THR A 323 5.82 14.69 -39.42
N CYS A 324 6.91 15.35 -39.82
CA CYS A 324 7.47 16.50 -39.13
C CYS A 324 6.70 17.80 -39.43
N PRO A 325 6.93 18.90 -38.64
CA PRO A 325 6.30 20.20 -38.88
C PRO A 325 6.58 20.80 -40.27
N ALA A 326 7.64 20.35 -40.98
CA ALA A 326 7.93 20.74 -42.37
C ALA A 326 7.29 19.80 -43.39
N GLY A 327 6.44 18.84 -43.00
CA GLY A 327 5.75 17.91 -43.87
C GLY A 327 6.58 16.70 -44.33
N MET A 328 7.81 16.54 -43.87
CA MET A 328 8.68 15.40 -44.26
C MET A 328 8.44 14.18 -43.35
N ILE A 329 8.61 12.99 -43.92
CA ILE A 329 8.39 11.70 -43.29
C ILE A 329 9.64 11.26 -42.51
N LEU A 330 9.46 10.80 -41.28
CA LEU A 330 10.45 10.06 -40.50
C LEU A 330 10.02 8.59 -40.47
N ALA A 331 10.89 7.69 -40.87
CA ALA A 331 10.63 6.26 -40.87
C ALA A 331 11.59 5.51 -39.93
N THR A 332 11.21 4.30 -39.57
CA THR A 332 12.03 3.37 -38.76
C THR A 332 12.53 2.23 -39.66
N THR A 333 13.66 1.65 -39.31
CA THR A 333 14.13 0.38 -39.88
C THR A 333 13.55 -0.86 -39.17
N GLY A 334 12.72 -0.65 -38.15
CA GLY A 334 12.20 -1.72 -37.29
C GLY A 334 13.21 -2.27 -36.27
N THR A 335 14.46 -1.79 -36.30
CA THR A 335 15.48 -2.24 -35.34
C THR A 335 15.24 -1.61 -33.97
N LEU A 336 15.07 -2.46 -32.97
CA LEU A 336 14.95 -2.05 -31.56
C LEU A 336 16.33 -1.68 -31.03
N VAL A 337 16.37 -0.57 -30.27
CA VAL A 337 17.55 -0.07 -29.53
C VAL A 337 17.19 0.01 -28.05
N ASN A 338 18.14 0.39 -27.20
CA ASN A 338 17.95 0.49 -25.74
C ASN A 338 17.36 -0.81 -25.17
N GLU A 339 18.13 -1.90 -25.26
CA GLU A 339 17.76 -3.21 -24.73
C GLU A 339 16.41 -3.74 -25.29
N GLY A 340 16.15 -3.43 -26.55
CA GLY A 340 14.94 -3.95 -27.23
C GLY A 340 13.64 -3.19 -26.92
N THR A 341 13.70 -2.02 -26.27
CA THR A 341 12.49 -1.31 -25.83
C THR A 341 12.05 -0.12 -26.69
N THR A 342 12.92 0.32 -27.62
CA THR A 342 12.72 1.58 -28.33
C THR A 342 12.98 1.45 -29.84
N LEU A 343 12.03 1.94 -30.64
CA LEU A 343 12.19 2.19 -32.09
C LEU A 343 12.70 3.61 -32.32
N LEU A 344 13.58 3.80 -33.31
CA LEU A 344 14.05 5.12 -33.72
C LEU A 344 13.52 5.47 -35.12
N TYR A 345 12.67 6.50 -35.17
CA TYR A 345 12.21 7.10 -36.42
C TYR A 345 13.17 8.22 -36.82
N ARG A 346 13.66 8.20 -38.05
CA ARG A 346 14.70 9.11 -38.54
C ARG A 346 14.22 9.83 -39.79
N GLY A 347 14.43 11.14 -39.84
CA GLY A 347 14.31 11.91 -41.05
C GLY A 347 15.50 11.69 -42.00
N SER A 348 15.31 11.96 -43.27
CA SER A 348 16.40 11.98 -44.26
C SER A 348 17.40 13.12 -43.95
N THR A 349 18.71 12.83 -44.07
CA THR A 349 19.75 13.84 -43.90
C THR A 349 19.69 14.92 -44.98
N LEU A 350 19.22 14.56 -46.20
CA LEU A 350 19.03 15.49 -47.31
C LEU A 350 17.88 16.48 -46.99
N ASP A 351 16.73 15.96 -46.56
CA ASP A 351 15.57 16.77 -46.21
C ASP A 351 15.84 17.69 -45.01
N CYS A 352 16.48 17.15 -43.98
CA CYS A 352 16.82 17.94 -42.78
C CYS A 352 17.95 18.94 -43.03
N GLY A 353 18.85 18.64 -43.98
CA GLY A 353 20.00 19.51 -44.33
C GLY A 353 19.57 20.86 -44.89
N SER A 354 18.60 20.88 -45.78
CA SER A 354 18.06 22.06 -46.47
C SER A 354 16.83 22.66 -45.74
N CYS A 355 16.38 22.09 -44.64
CA CYS A 355 15.14 22.48 -43.95
C CYS A 355 15.27 23.85 -43.26
N GLN A 356 14.35 24.77 -43.55
CA GLN A 356 14.28 26.08 -42.91
C GLN A 356 14.05 26.00 -41.38
N LEU A 357 13.43 24.93 -40.92
CA LEU A 357 13.15 24.69 -39.49
C LEU A 357 14.31 23.96 -38.76
N LYS A 358 15.43 23.69 -39.45
CA LYS A 358 16.53 22.89 -38.87
C LYS A 358 17.07 23.47 -37.57
N ALA A 359 17.26 24.78 -37.48
CA ALA A 359 17.78 25.45 -36.31
C ALA A 359 16.89 25.25 -35.08
N ARG A 360 15.57 25.09 -35.28
CA ARG A 360 14.59 24.80 -34.21
C ARG A 360 14.32 23.31 -33.99
N CYS A 361 14.62 22.47 -35.00
CA CYS A 361 14.28 21.05 -34.97
C CYS A 361 15.46 20.17 -34.50
N CYS A 362 16.59 20.27 -35.18
CA CYS A 362 17.77 19.43 -34.94
C CYS A 362 19.09 20.18 -35.26
N PRO A 363 19.38 21.29 -34.54
CA PRO A 363 20.52 22.16 -34.87
C PRO A 363 21.86 21.43 -34.84
N ASN A 364 22.05 20.51 -33.91
CA ASN A 364 23.32 19.84 -33.63
C ASN A 364 23.42 18.41 -34.22
N THR A 365 22.42 17.98 -35.04
CA THR A 365 22.42 16.65 -35.63
C THR A 365 22.12 16.70 -37.13
N PRO A 366 22.65 15.76 -37.93
CA PRO A 366 22.38 15.74 -39.38
C PRO A 366 20.90 15.64 -39.72
N ALA A 367 20.14 14.84 -38.95
CA ALA A 367 18.72 14.66 -39.14
C ALA A 367 18.01 14.46 -37.77
N ARG A 368 16.70 14.77 -37.76
CA ARG A 368 15.85 14.54 -36.58
C ARG A 368 15.69 13.05 -36.32
N LYS A 369 15.75 12.68 -35.04
CA LYS A 369 15.43 11.33 -34.52
C LYS A 369 14.35 11.45 -33.47
N ILE A 370 13.35 10.56 -33.55
CA ILE A 370 12.29 10.44 -32.55
C ILE A 370 12.34 9.02 -31.98
N PRO A 371 12.65 8.87 -30.69
CA PRO A 371 12.52 7.58 -30.01
C PRO A 371 11.06 7.31 -29.71
N ARG A 372 10.56 6.10 -30.05
CA ARG A 372 9.23 5.62 -29.73
C ARG A 372 9.37 4.30 -28.96
N SER A 373 8.73 4.21 -27.78
CA SER A 373 8.67 2.96 -27.03
C SER A 373 7.93 1.90 -27.82
N MET A 374 8.34 0.63 -27.72
CA MET A 374 7.56 -0.48 -28.28
C MET A 374 6.14 -0.54 -27.71
N TYR A 375 5.95 -0.03 -26.49
CA TYR A 375 4.67 0.06 -25.78
C TYR A 375 3.95 1.42 -25.97
N GLU A 376 4.32 2.20 -26.99
CA GLU A 376 3.72 3.53 -27.18
C GLU A 376 2.23 3.45 -27.54
N GLY A 377 1.75 2.35 -28.14
CA GLY A 377 0.33 2.10 -28.36
C GLY A 377 -0.49 2.16 -27.08
N ALA A 378 0.02 1.56 -26.01
CA ALA A 378 -0.61 1.61 -24.69
C ALA A 378 -0.66 3.03 -24.13
N ARG A 379 0.38 3.83 -24.36
CA ARG A 379 0.40 5.26 -23.97
C ARG A 379 -0.59 6.08 -24.77
N ASP A 380 -0.71 5.82 -26.07
CA ASP A 380 -1.67 6.50 -26.94
C ASP A 380 -3.11 6.17 -26.54
N PHE A 381 -3.39 4.90 -26.21
CA PHE A 381 -4.67 4.51 -25.64
C PHE A 381 -4.96 5.21 -24.30
N ALA A 382 -4.01 5.22 -23.37
CA ALA A 382 -4.19 5.92 -22.09
C ALA A 382 -4.41 7.43 -22.27
N ARG A 383 -3.75 8.07 -23.26
CA ARG A 383 -4.00 9.47 -23.63
C ARG A 383 -5.41 9.68 -24.19
N SER A 384 -5.95 8.74 -24.96
CA SER A 384 -7.31 8.84 -25.50
C SER A 384 -8.39 8.79 -24.42
N LEU A 385 -8.10 8.14 -23.29
CA LEU A 385 -8.99 8.12 -22.12
C LEU A 385 -8.96 9.45 -21.35
N ALA A 386 -7.84 10.18 -21.39
CA ALA A 386 -7.69 11.45 -20.70
C ALA A 386 -8.73 12.47 -21.20
N GLY A 387 -9.41 13.15 -20.27
CA GLY A 387 -10.47 14.10 -20.59
C GLY A 387 -11.86 13.48 -20.82
N THR A 388 -11.99 12.16 -20.83
CA THR A 388 -13.32 11.52 -20.85
C THR A 388 -14.04 11.69 -19.51
N PRO A 389 -15.39 11.71 -19.49
CA PRO A 389 -16.15 11.79 -18.23
C PRO A 389 -15.78 10.68 -17.22
N ALA A 390 -15.51 9.46 -17.71
CA ALA A 390 -15.11 8.32 -16.90
C ALA A 390 -13.74 8.53 -16.26
N PHE A 391 -12.76 9.10 -16.98
CA PHE A 391 -11.44 9.45 -16.45
C PHE A 391 -11.56 10.53 -15.36
N GLU A 392 -12.37 11.57 -15.58
CA GLU A 392 -12.60 12.64 -14.61
C GLU A 392 -13.33 12.12 -13.35
N GLN A 393 -14.21 11.13 -13.51
CA GLN A 393 -14.83 10.45 -12.38
C GLN A 393 -13.78 9.70 -11.57
N SER A 394 -12.96 8.86 -12.21
CA SER A 394 -11.87 8.11 -11.55
C SER A 394 -10.88 9.04 -10.82
N ARG A 395 -10.56 10.20 -11.40
CA ARG A 395 -9.73 11.22 -10.76
C ARG A 395 -10.34 11.76 -9.47
N ARG A 396 -11.68 11.95 -9.44
CA ARG A 396 -12.40 12.35 -8.22
C ARG A 396 -12.45 11.23 -7.18
N GLU A 397 -12.68 10.01 -7.64
CA GLU A 397 -12.75 8.82 -6.77
C GLU A 397 -11.40 8.50 -6.11
N ARG A 398 -10.28 8.71 -6.79
CA ARG A 398 -8.93 8.54 -6.24
C ARG A 398 -8.70 9.35 -4.95
N LYS A 399 -9.37 10.49 -4.76
CA LYS A 399 -9.30 11.26 -3.51
C LYS A 399 -9.72 10.46 -2.28
N ARG A 400 -10.49 9.37 -2.45
CA ARG A 400 -10.87 8.47 -1.35
C ARG A 400 -9.66 7.72 -0.80
N VAL A 401 -8.67 7.40 -1.64
CA VAL A 401 -7.41 6.77 -1.22
C VAL A 401 -6.58 7.74 -0.38
N GLU A 402 -6.49 9.01 -0.81
CA GLU A 402 -5.81 10.05 -0.04
C GLU A 402 -6.43 10.22 1.36
N MET A 403 -7.75 10.11 1.47
CA MET A 403 -8.47 10.14 2.75
C MET A 403 -8.15 8.93 3.63
N LEU A 404 -7.93 7.73 3.06
CA LEU A 404 -7.49 6.55 3.82
C LEU A 404 -6.10 6.77 4.42
N PHE A 405 -5.16 7.32 3.66
CA PHE A 405 -3.83 7.65 4.20
C PHE A 405 -3.86 8.77 5.24
N ALA A 406 -4.75 9.76 5.08
CA ALA A 406 -4.97 10.77 6.12
C ALA A 406 -5.51 10.14 7.41
N HIS A 407 -6.46 9.20 7.30
CA HIS A 407 -7.01 8.43 8.43
C HIS A 407 -5.92 7.57 9.08
N LEU A 408 -5.13 6.84 8.29
CA LEU A 408 -3.98 6.04 8.73
C LEU A 408 -3.05 6.86 9.64
N LYS A 409 -2.60 8.03 9.16
CA LYS A 409 -1.63 8.87 9.88
C LYS A 409 -2.22 9.60 11.08
N ARG A 410 -3.45 10.12 10.98
CA ARG A 410 -4.06 10.98 12.02
C ARG A 410 -4.81 10.18 13.10
N ILE A 411 -5.59 9.19 12.69
CA ILE A 411 -6.45 8.42 13.60
C ILE A 411 -5.72 7.19 14.14
N LEU A 412 -5.12 6.37 13.25
CA LEU A 412 -4.37 5.19 13.66
C LEU A 412 -2.96 5.53 14.14
N ARG A 413 -2.55 6.79 14.02
CA ARG A 413 -1.22 7.30 14.44
C ARG A 413 -0.05 6.56 13.80
N MET A 414 -0.22 6.14 12.54
CA MET A 414 0.78 5.42 11.78
C MET A 414 1.69 6.35 10.93
N GLY A 415 2.12 7.47 11.47
CA GLY A 415 3.14 8.31 10.82
C GLY A 415 4.53 7.69 10.84
N ARG A 416 4.77 6.77 11.79
CA ARG A 416 6.03 6.04 11.96
C ARG A 416 5.79 4.59 12.35
N LEU A 417 6.57 3.66 11.77
CA LEU A 417 6.58 2.25 12.16
C LEU A 417 7.23 2.04 13.54
N ARG A 418 6.86 0.97 14.19
CA ARG A 418 7.44 0.49 15.45
C ARG A 418 8.27 -0.77 15.24
N LEU A 419 7.97 -1.50 14.19
CA LEU A 419 8.68 -2.70 13.81
C LEU A 419 9.73 -2.35 12.75
N ARG A 420 10.80 -3.14 12.70
CA ARG A 420 11.89 -3.00 11.73
C ARG A 420 11.88 -4.16 10.76
N GLY A 421 12.43 -3.92 9.60
CA GLY A 421 12.56 -4.90 8.52
C GLY A 421 11.30 -5.00 7.65
N PRO A 422 11.42 -5.68 6.51
CA PRO A 422 10.33 -5.90 5.56
C PRO A 422 9.09 -6.53 6.19
N ASP A 423 9.26 -7.60 6.97
CA ASP A 423 8.15 -8.30 7.63
C ASP A 423 7.48 -7.44 8.72
N GLY A 424 8.28 -6.61 9.40
CA GLY A 424 7.77 -5.65 10.35
C GLY A 424 6.87 -4.61 9.68
N ALA A 425 7.29 -4.04 8.56
CA ALA A 425 6.50 -3.10 7.79
C ALA A 425 5.22 -3.75 7.24
N ARG A 426 5.33 -4.95 6.65
CA ARG A 426 4.18 -5.72 6.14
C ARG A 426 3.15 -5.99 7.24
N THR A 427 3.59 -6.43 8.41
CA THR A 427 2.72 -6.70 9.57
C THR A 427 1.95 -5.45 9.98
N GLU A 428 2.62 -4.30 10.12
CA GLU A 428 1.96 -3.07 10.57
C GLU A 428 0.97 -2.55 9.53
N PHE A 429 1.28 -2.64 8.24
CA PHE A 429 0.37 -2.21 7.17
C PHE A 429 -0.86 -3.11 7.03
N LEU A 430 -0.68 -4.43 7.12
CA LEU A 430 -1.79 -5.38 7.14
C LEU A 430 -2.75 -5.12 8.30
N LEU A 431 -2.25 -4.96 9.52
CA LEU A 431 -3.08 -4.67 10.68
C LEU A 431 -3.81 -3.32 10.56
N ALA A 432 -3.14 -2.31 10.02
CA ALA A 432 -3.75 -1.02 9.81
C ALA A 432 -4.87 -1.07 8.75
N ALA A 433 -4.63 -1.72 7.62
CA ALA A 433 -5.61 -1.90 6.56
C ALA A 433 -6.83 -2.72 7.05
N THR A 434 -6.58 -3.81 7.80
CA THR A 434 -7.62 -4.61 8.45
C THR A 434 -8.55 -3.75 9.30
N VAL A 435 -7.97 -2.94 10.19
CA VAL A 435 -8.74 -2.07 11.08
C VAL A 435 -9.46 -0.96 10.31
N GLN A 436 -8.86 -0.42 9.24
CA GLN A 436 -9.54 0.57 8.39
C GLN A 436 -10.78 -0.04 7.72
N ASN A 437 -10.70 -1.27 7.22
CA ASN A 437 -11.84 -1.99 6.65
C ASN A 437 -12.90 -2.31 7.70
N LEU A 438 -12.51 -2.80 8.89
CA LEU A 438 -13.45 -3.03 10.00
C LEU A 438 -14.21 -1.75 10.43
N ARG A 439 -13.52 -0.62 10.47
CA ARG A 439 -14.16 0.68 10.74
C ARG A 439 -15.11 1.11 9.62
N LYS A 440 -14.82 0.74 8.37
CA LYS A 440 -15.71 0.96 7.23
C LYS A 440 -16.96 0.08 7.33
N LEU A 441 -16.80 -1.21 7.62
CA LEU A 441 -17.91 -2.13 7.90
C LEU A 441 -18.80 -1.57 9.01
N ALA A 442 -18.21 -1.18 10.14
CA ALA A 442 -18.94 -0.61 11.27
C ALA A 442 -19.72 0.67 10.92
N LYS A 443 -19.24 1.44 9.95
CA LYS A 443 -19.89 2.68 9.52
C LYS A 443 -20.96 2.47 8.45
N LEU A 444 -20.73 1.54 7.52
CA LEU A 444 -21.53 1.40 6.31
C LEU A 444 -22.62 0.33 6.42
N VAL A 445 -22.42 -0.68 7.27
CA VAL A 445 -23.40 -1.76 7.49
C VAL A 445 -24.29 -1.41 8.68
N PRO A 446 -25.61 -1.22 8.49
CA PRO A 446 -26.52 -0.84 9.56
C PRO A 446 -26.56 -1.87 10.70
N VAL A 447 -26.78 -1.39 11.92
CA VAL A 447 -27.11 -2.26 13.05
C VAL A 447 -28.57 -2.68 12.91
N PRO A 448 -28.89 -4.00 12.89
CA PRO A 448 -30.31 -4.44 12.88
C PRO A 448 -31.08 -3.85 14.05
N SER A 449 -32.26 -3.32 13.76
CA SER A 449 -33.12 -2.65 14.77
C SER A 449 -33.48 -3.53 15.97
N SER A 450 -33.43 -4.85 15.80
CA SER A 450 -33.70 -5.84 16.86
C SER A 450 -32.61 -5.86 17.96
N GLN A 451 -31.45 -5.31 17.74
CA GLN A 451 -30.35 -5.27 18.73
C GLN A 451 -30.27 -3.95 19.52
N ILE A 452 -31.07 -2.95 19.14
CA ILE A 452 -31.09 -1.63 19.81
C ILE A 452 -32.09 -1.61 20.99
N SER A 453 -32.97 -2.59 21.12
CA SER A 453 -34.16 -2.55 22.00
C SER A 453 -33.96 -3.08 23.44
N THR A 454 -32.74 -3.28 23.94
CA THR A 454 -32.53 -3.82 25.31
C THR A 454 -31.70 -2.92 26.22
N ALA A 455 -31.73 -1.60 26.02
CA ALA A 455 -31.10 -0.64 26.92
C ALA A 455 -32.08 0.51 27.23
N THR A 456 -33.12 0.20 27.97
CA THR A 456 -33.93 1.17 28.75
C THR A 456 -33.99 0.74 30.20
#